data_be92c43fd28d7d2a6adfa0a7d277f6f6
#
_entry.id   be92c43fd28d7d2a6adfa0a7d277f6f6
#
_cell.length_a   1.000
_cell.length_b   1.000
_cell.length_c   1.000
_cell.angle_alpha   90.00
_cell.angle_beta   90.00
_cell.angle_gamma   90.00
#
_symmetry.space_group_name_H-M   'P 1'
#
loop_
_entity.id
_entity.type
_entity.pdbx_description
1 polymer ?
#
loop_
_entity_poly.entity_id
_entity_poly.type
_entity_poly.pdbx_seq_one_letter_code
_entity_poly.pdbx_strand_id
1 'polypeptide(L)'
;MGKLGRETLFLDICNKNDIEPTPALVKDIVGYNMSSITASNMKQQTKEELHKDTLVTSVEKETNDNTLKGFTEQTVYMSELLMTKYPDACNRLIGILEKHSVKYAFLKGTKDIWCRDYMPVQTESGKFIQFKYNPSYLKGNKDWEESRSDVEEVCRVNNIHAQSSDINLDGGNVLICEGRAILSDRIFSENPDKTRNELIDELGKLLECEIIIIKALYSACEDFTGHADGMVRFVNKSTILGNRLSDDYKYIQDDRRKIIKKYNLKYIDVPFFSTKDSKHRDSAIGIYVNYLKVNNLIVVPVFGREEDKEAVDIIQKAFPDKVIETINYNEVAIEGGLLNCTTWVVR
;
A
#
# COMPACT_ATOMS: atom_id res chain seq x y z
N MET A 1 -19.98 14.07 1.99
CA MET A 1 -21.22 13.28 2.23
C MET A 1 -22.43 14.19 2.32
N GLY A 2 -23.53 13.84 1.65
CA GLY A 2 -24.81 14.53 1.81
C GLY A 2 -25.41 14.28 3.22
N LYS A 3 -26.45 15.05 3.56
CA LYS A 3 -27.13 14.98 4.86
C LYS A 3 -27.53 13.54 5.24
N LEU A 4 -28.09 12.79 4.29
CA LEU A 4 -28.55 11.41 4.48
C LEU A 4 -27.41 10.43 4.81
N GLY A 5 -26.25 10.58 4.18
CA GLY A 5 -25.12 9.69 4.42
C GLY A 5 -24.46 9.85 5.80
N ARG A 6 -24.53 11.05 6.39
CA ARG A 6 -24.04 11.28 7.77
C ARG A 6 -24.98 10.71 8.83
N GLU A 7 -26.29 10.76 8.59
CA GLU A 7 -27.29 10.15 9.46
C GLU A 7 -27.16 8.63 9.52
N THR A 8 -26.99 8.00 8.36
CA THR A 8 -26.81 6.54 8.24
C THR A 8 -25.54 6.08 8.96
N LEU A 9 -24.42 6.76 8.72
CA LEU A 9 -23.14 6.44 9.38
C LEU A 9 -23.21 6.62 10.91
N PHE A 10 -23.88 7.68 11.38
CA PHE A 10 -24.09 7.93 12.82
C PHE A 10 -24.88 6.82 13.48
N LEU A 11 -25.96 6.36 12.84
CA LEU A 11 -26.80 5.27 13.34
C LEU A 11 -26.06 3.93 13.37
N ASP A 12 -25.23 3.65 12.37
CA ASP A 12 -24.38 2.48 12.32
C ASP A 12 -23.36 2.46 13.49
N ILE A 13 -22.76 3.60 13.80
CA ILE A 13 -21.84 3.76 14.93
C ILE A 13 -22.58 3.53 16.25
N CYS A 14 -23.77 4.12 16.41
CA CYS A 14 -24.60 3.93 17.61
C CYS A 14 -24.98 2.46 17.79
N ASN A 15 -25.43 1.80 16.75
CA ASN A 15 -25.84 0.39 16.78
C ASN A 15 -24.66 -0.55 17.07
N LYS A 16 -23.49 -0.31 16.48
CA LYS A 16 -22.27 -1.13 16.72
C LYS A 16 -21.72 -1.00 18.16
N ASN A 17 -21.99 0.13 18.82
CA ASN A 17 -21.46 0.40 20.15
C ASN A 17 -22.54 0.40 21.24
N ASP A 18 -23.76 -0.04 20.93
CA ASP A 18 -24.92 -0.09 21.85
C ASP A 18 -25.24 1.27 22.49
N ILE A 19 -25.03 2.35 21.72
CA ILE A 19 -25.27 3.74 22.14
C ILE A 19 -26.66 4.18 21.68
N GLU A 20 -27.48 4.69 22.61
CA GLU A 20 -28.78 5.23 22.27
C GLU A 20 -28.66 6.63 21.65
N PRO A 21 -29.11 6.86 20.39
CA PRO A 21 -29.00 8.15 19.73
C PRO A 21 -29.91 9.18 20.37
N THR A 22 -29.34 10.13 21.08
CA THR A 22 -30.07 11.26 21.66
C THR A 22 -30.00 12.49 20.72
N PRO A 23 -31.00 13.42 20.77
CA PRO A 23 -30.97 14.66 19.97
C PRO A 23 -29.68 15.50 20.18
N ALA A 24 -29.15 15.52 21.40
CA ALA A 24 -27.91 16.22 21.72
C ALA A 24 -26.71 15.56 21.03
N LEU A 25 -26.59 14.25 21.09
CA LEU A 25 -25.52 13.48 20.46
C LEU A 25 -25.55 13.62 18.93
N VAL A 26 -26.74 13.62 18.34
CA VAL A 26 -26.94 13.87 16.90
C VAL A 26 -26.46 15.26 16.50
N LYS A 27 -26.78 16.28 17.29
CA LYS A 27 -26.38 17.66 17.02
C LYS A 27 -24.85 17.81 17.07
N ASP A 28 -24.20 17.19 18.03
CA ASP A 28 -22.76 17.31 18.24
C ASP A 28 -21.95 16.60 17.14
N ILE A 29 -22.45 15.45 16.64
CA ILE A 29 -21.72 14.63 15.66
C ILE A 29 -22.15 14.95 14.22
N VAL A 30 -23.42 15.17 13.97
CA VAL A 30 -23.97 15.40 12.61
C VAL A 30 -24.07 16.88 12.25
N GLY A 31 -24.02 17.77 13.24
CA GLY A 31 -23.94 19.22 13.06
C GLY A 31 -25.26 19.90 12.68
N TYR A 32 -26.42 19.27 12.94
CA TYR A 32 -27.73 19.89 12.78
C TYR A 32 -28.77 19.28 13.70
N ASN A 33 -29.83 20.05 13.96
CA ASN A 33 -30.97 19.56 14.77
C ASN A 33 -31.86 18.61 13.95
N MET A 34 -32.14 17.44 14.51
CA MET A 34 -33.22 16.55 13.98
C MET A 34 -34.59 17.20 14.22
N SER A 35 -35.25 17.61 13.14
CA SER A 35 -36.63 17.99 13.20
C SER A 35 -37.52 16.76 12.98
N SER A 36 -38.27 16.36 13.99
CA SER A 36 -39.50 15.51 13.94
C SER A 36 -39.40 14.03 13.51
N ILE A 37 -38.25 13.40 13.48
CA ILE A 37 -38.19 11.94 13.35
C ILE A 37 -37.83 11.37 14.72
N THR A 38 -38.72 10.57 15.29
CA THR A 38 -38.51 9.93 16.60
C THR A 38 -37.48 8.81 16.48
N ALA A 39 -36.61 8.61 17.48
CA ALA A 39 -35.61 7.57 17.55
C ALA A 39 -36.13 6.15 17.29
N SER A 40 -37.42 5.89 17.53
CA SER A 40 -38.09 4.61 17.23
C SER A 40 -38.29 4.35 15.73
N ASN A 41 -38.54 5.37 14.91
CA ASN A 41 -38.69 5.20 13.47
C ASN A 41 -37.35 4.93 12.79
N MET A 42 -36.25 5.44 13.34
CA MET A 42 -34.88 5.18 12.83
C MET A 42 -34.39 3.75 13.15
N LYS A 43 -34.77 3.21 14.34
CA LYS A 43 -34.45 1.81 14.69
C LYS A 43 -35.17 0.78 13.81
N GLN A 44 -36.32 1.12 13.26
CA GLN A 44 -37.11 0.24 12.38
C GLN A 44 -36.53 0.18 10.95
N GLN A 45 -36.07 1.30 10.41
CA GLN A 45 -35.47 1.35 9.07
C GLN A 45 -34.15 0.62 9.00
N THR A 46 -33.29 0.72 10.02
CA THR A 46 -31.99 -0.01 10.05
C THR A 46 -32.16 -1.51 10.21
N LYS A 47 -33.20 -2.00 10.87
CA LYS A 47 -33.47 -3.44 10.98
C LYS A 47 -33.94 -4.08 9.67
N GLU A 48 -34.66 -3.35 8.83
CA GLU A 48 -35.12 -3.85 7.52
C GLU A 48 -34.00 -3.88 6.48
N GLU A 49 -33.02 -2.96 6.53
CA GLU A 49 -31.86 -2.98 5.65
C GLU A 49 -30.83 -4.04 6.03
N LEU A 50 -30.59 -4.28 7.33
CA LEU A 50 -29.65 -5.34 7.79
C LEU A 50 -30.13 -6.77 7.48
N HIS A 51 -31.44 -6.98 7.24
CA HIS A 51 -31.96 -8.31 6.87
C HIS A 51 -31.84 -8.63 5.39
N LYS A 52 -31.46 -7.67 4.53
CA LYS A 52 -31.23 -7.91 3.10
C LYS A 52 -29.82 -8.32 2.72
N ASP A 53 -28.84 -8.06 3.58
CA ASP A 53 -27.42 -8.33 3.27
C ASP A 53 -26.89 -9.69 3.78
N THR A 54 -27.75 -10.55 4.36
CA THR A 54 -27.32 -11.84 4.94
C THR A 54 -27.70 -13.05 4.08
N LEU A 55 -27.90 -12.88 2.78
CA LEU A 55 -28.17 -14.01 1.87
C LEU A 55 -27.44 -13.83 0.53
N VAL A 56 -26.12 -14.05 0.56
CA VAL A 56 -25.40 -14.49 -0.64
C VAL A 56 -24.62 -15.75 -0.28
N THR A 57 -25.35 -16.85 -0.20
CA THR A 57 -24.78 -18.19 -0.28
C THR A 57 -24.86 -18.65 -1.73
N SER A 58 -23.70 -19.05 -2.25
CA SER A 58 -23.46 -20.09 -3.27
C SER A 58 -24.55 -20.28 -4.34
N VAL A 59 -24.26 -19.85 -5.55
CA VAL A 59 -24.75 -20.51 -6.77
C VAL A 59 -23.53 -20.81 -7.62
N GLU A 60 -23.09 -22.08 -7.55
CA GLU A 60 -22.24 -22.69 -8.56
C GLU A 60 -23.04 -22.69 -9.88
N LYS A 61 -22.54 -22.01 -10.88
CA LYS A 61 -22.89 -22.25 -12.28
C LYS A 61 -21.64 -22.65 -13.02
N GLU A 62 -21.54 -23.95 -13.29
CA GLU A 62 -20.69 -24.47 -14.33
C GLU A 62 -21.03 -23.78 -15.65
N THR A 63 -20.10 -23.04 -16.19
CA THR A 63 -20.04 -22.73 -17.60
C THR A 63 -18.66 -23.12 -18.11
N ASN A 64 -18.66 -24.23 -18.87
CA ASN A 64 -17.56 -24.57 -19.77
C ASN A 64 -17.30 -23.41 -20.71
N ASP A 65 -16.12 -22.79 -20.61
CA ASP A 65 -15.45 -22.23 -21.75
C ASP A 65 -13.92 -22.30 -21.57
N ASN A 66 -13.31 -23.13 -22.39
CA ASN A 66 -11.88 -23.23 -22.58
C ASN A 66 -11.40 -21.98 -23.33
N THR A 67 -10.68 -21.13 -22.68
CA THR A 67 -9.59 -20.25 -23.15
C THR A 67 -9.50 -19.01 -22.29
N LEU A 68 -8.71 -19.09 -21.23
CA LEU A 68 -7.93 -17.95 -20.68
C LEU A 68 -7.14 -18.50 -19.49
N LYS A 69 -5.85 -18.71 -19.67
CA LYS A 69 -4.93 -19.10 -18.58
C LYS A 69 -5.05 -18.06 -17.47
N GLY A 70 -5.50 -18.53 -16.32
CA GLY A 70 -5.86 -17.88 -15.08
C GLY A 70 -5.05 -16.64 -14.67
N PHE A 71 -5.64 -15.50 -14.82
CA PHE A 71 -5.34 -14.36 -13.97
C PHE A 71 -6.13 -14.58 -12.68
N THR A 72 -5.45 -14.99 -11.60
CA THR A 72 -6.04 -14.94 -10.27
C THR A 72 -6.34 -13.49 -9.94
N GLU A 73 -7.60 -13.19 -9.66
CA GLU A 73 -8.07 -11.86 -9.33
C GLU A 73 -7.37 -11.36 -8.05
N GLN A 74 -6.76 -10.18 -8.11
CA GLN A 74 -6.04 -9.60 -6.98
C GLN A 74 -6.99 -8.79 -6.09
N THR A 75 -6.74 -8.82 -4.78
CA THR A 75 -7.44 -8.01 -3.78
C THR A 75 -6.47 -7.00 -3.16
N VAL A 76 -6.93 -5.77 -2.98
CA VAL A 76 -6.19 -4.70 -2.30
C VAL A 76 -6.59 -4.67 -0.83
N TYR A 77 -5.63 -4.86 0.06
CA TYR A 77 -5.82 -4.69 1.48
C TYR A 77 -5.23 -3.36 1.95
N MET A 78 -5.91 -2.72 2.88
CA MET A 78 -5.49 -1.46 3.52
C MET A 78 -5.68 -1.59 5.03
N SER A 79 -4.92 -0.85 5.83
CA SER A 79 -5.20 -0.74 7.27
C SER A 79 -6.55 -0.04 7.52
N GLU A 80 -7.33 -0.49 8.51
CA GLU A 80 -8.54 0.23 8.97
C GLU A 80 -8.21 1.68 9.40
N LEU A 81 -6.98 1.92 9.85
CA LEU A 81 -6.52 3.25 10.25
C LEU A 81 -6.42 4.24 9.08
N LEU A 82 -6.29 3.76 7.83
CA LEU A 82 -6.28 4.65 6.67
C LEU A 82 -7.64 5.39 6.54
N MET A 83 -8.75 4.67 6.76
CA MET A 83 -10.08 5.27 6.73
C MET A 83 -10.30 6.24 7.89
N THR A 84 -9.73 5.96 9.07
CA THR A 84 -9.92 6.79 10.26
C THR A 84 -9.05 8.04 10.26
N LYS A 85 -7.78 7.89 9.85
CA LYS A 85 -6.80 9.00 9.88
C LYS A 85 -6.87 9.88 8.63
N TYR A 86 -7.13 9.29 7.45
CA TYR A 86 -7.12 9.95 6.15
C TYR A 86 -8.37 9.58 5.33
N PRO A 87 -9.59 9.90 5.83
CA PRO A 87 -10.84 9.46 5.22
C PRO A 87 -11.01 9.93 3.78
N ASP A 88 -10.56 11.14 3.45
CA ASP A 88 -10.71 11.69 2.10
C ASP A 88 -9.80 10.96 1.09
N ALA A 89 -8.54 10.68 1.44
CA ALA A 89 -7.63 9.90 0.61
C ALA A 89 -8.14 8.47 0.43
N CYS A 90 -8.58 7.84 1.53
CA CYS A 90 -9.12 6.48 1.51
C CYS A 90 -10.38 6.39 0.62
N ASN A 91 -11.33 7.31 0.75
CA ASN A 91 -12.54 7.35 -0.06
C ASN A 91 -12.24 7.59 -1.55
N ARG A 92 -11.26 8.45 -1.88
CA ARG A 92 -10.83 8.62 -3.27
C ARG A 92 -10.26 7.33 -3.84
N LEU A 93 -9.41 6.63 -3.08
CA LEU A 93 -8.83 5.36 -3.50
C LEU A 93 -9.93 4.29 -3.69
N ILE A 94 -10.84 4.13 -2.73
CA ILE A 94 -11.98 3.21 -2.83
C ILE A 94 -12.82 3.51 -4.07
N GLY A 95 -13.15 4.78 -4.33
CA GLY A 95 -13.93 5.17 -5.51
C GLY A 95 -13.25 4.76 -6.83
N ILE A 96 -11.90 4.81 -6.90
CA ILE A 96 -11.15 4.32 -8.06
C ILE A 96 -11.22 2.78 -8.14
N LEU A 97 -11.01 2.07 -7.03
CA LEU A 97 -11.07 0.61 -6.99
C LEU A 97 -12.46 0.09 -7.41
N GLU A 98 -13.53 0.68 -6.90
CA GLU A 98 -14.91 0.35 -7.24
C GLU A 98 -15.23 0.62 -8.72
N LYS A 99 -14.80 1.77 -9.24
CA LYS A 99 -14.93 2.13 -10.66
C LYS A 99 -14.37 1.06 -11.60
N HIS A 100 -13.28 0.39 -11.18
CA HIS A 100 -12.60 -0.65 -11.95
C HIS A 100 -12.90 -2.07 -11.45
N SER A 101 -13.90 -2.25 -10.61
CA SER A 101 -14.32 -3.55 -10.05
C SER A 101 -13.18 -4.31 -9.36
N VAL A 102 -12.24 -3.59 -8.75
CA VAL A 102 -11.13 -4.17 -7.98
C VAL A 102 -11.60 -4.46 -6.56
N LYS A 103 -11.44 -5.69 -6.11
CA LYS A 103 -11.76 -6.09 -4.74
C LYS A 103 -10.82 -5.41 -3.74
N TYR A 104 -11.37 -4.96 -2.63
CA TYR A 104 -10.60 -4.42 -1.52
C TYR A 104 -11.15 -4.87 -0.16
N ALA A 105 -10.30 -4.85 0.86
CA ALA A 105 -10.70 -5.13 2.24
C ALA A 105 -9.79 -4.36 3.22
N PHE A 106 -10.23 -4.28 4.47
CA PHE A 106 -9.48 -3.65 5.54
C PHE A 106 -8.85 -4.69 6.48
N LEU A 107 -7.57 -4.47 6.81
CA LEU A 107 -6.83 -5.26 7.79
C LEU A 107 -7.16 -4.76 9.19
N LYS A 108 -7.55 -5.70 10.07
CA LYS A 108 -7.82 -5.47 11.50
C LYS A 108 -6.55 -5.64 12.33
N GLY A 109 -6.52 -4.98 13.49
CA GLY A 109 -5.43 -5.14 14.46
C GLY A 109 -4.13 -4.43 14.10
N THR A 110 -4.17 -3.56 13.09
CA THR A 110 -3.03 -2.74 12.67
C THR A 110 -2.83 -1.55 13.60
N LYS A 111 -1.58 -1.07 13.75
CA LYS A 111 -1.24 0.10 14.57
C LYS A 111 -0.83 1.32 13.74
N ASP A 112 -0.54 1.13 12.44
CA ASP A 112 -0.27 2.18 11.48
C ASP A 112 -0.89 1.88 10.12
N ILE A 113 -0.71 2.82 9.16
CA ILE A 113 -1.28 2.72 7.81
C ILE A 113 -0.35 2.03 6.80
N TRP A 114 0.90 1.74 7.17
CA TRP A 114 1.95 1.28 6.28
C TRP A 114 1.93 -0.25 6.11
N CYS A 115 0.76 -0.78 5.71
CA CYS A 115 0.57 -2.23 5.68
C CYS A 115 1.48 -2.98 4.69
N ARG A 116 2.03 -2.31 3.69
CA ARG A 116 3.04 -2.87 2.80
C ARG A 116 4.25 -3.37 3.56
N ASP A 117 4.67 -2.66 4.61
CA ASP A 117 5.94 -2.89 5.27
C ASP A 117 5.90 -4.07 6.23
N TYR A 118 4.79 -4.24 6.94
CA TYR A 118 4.65 -5.30 7.92
C TYR A 118 3.88 -6.54 7.44
N MET A 119 3.10 -6.46 6.35
CA MET A 119 2.36 -7.63 5.86
C MET A 119 3.26 -8.61 5.12
N PRO A 120 2.93 -9.92 5.15
CA PRO A 120 3.72 -10.95 4.49
C PRO A 120 3.93 -10.67 3.00
N VAL A 121 5.13 -10.97 2.51
CA VAL A 121 5.44 -10.91 1.08
C VAL A 121 4.89 -12.15 0.38
N GLN A 122 4.04 -11.96 -0.62
CA GLN A 122 3.57 -13.06 -1.46
C GLN A 122 4.57 -13.35 -2.58
N THR A 123 5.04 -14.59 -2.67
CA THR A 123 5.87 -15.07 -3.78
C THR A 123 5.05 -15.27 -5.05
N GLU A 124 5.69 -15.45 -6.20
CA GLU A 124 4.99 -15.74 -7.46
C GLU A 124 4.32 -17.11 -7.47
N SER A 125 4.79 -18.05 -6.65
CA SER A 125 4.12 -19.35 -6.43
C SER A 125 2.88 -19.27 -5.52
N GLY A 126 2.62 -18.08 -4.93
CA GLY A 126 1.47 -17.85 -4.05
C GLY A 126 1.76 -18.06 -2.56
N LYS A 127 2.98 -18.44 -2.16
CA LYS A 127 3.35 -18.57 -0.75
C LYS A 127 3.44 -17.19 -0.11
N PHE A 128 3.10 -17.12 1.18
CA PHE A 128 3.31 -15.93 2.01
C PHE A 128 4.51 -16.13 2.92
N ILE A 129 5.46 -15.19 2.86
CA ILE A 129 6.63 -15.15 3.74
C ILE A 129 6.47 -13.98 4.70
N GLN A 130 6.34 -14.27 6.00
CA GLN A 130 6.29 -13.28 7.06
C GLN A 130 7.70 -13.03 7.57
N PHE A 131 8.28 -11.92 7.15
CA PHE A 131 9.55 -11.44 7.66
C PHE A 131 9.38 -10.81 9.03
N LYS A 132 10.46 -10.79 9.80
CA LYS A 132 10.50 -10.05 11.05
C LYS A 132 10.37 -8.56 10.75
N TYR A 133 9.37 -7.89 11.34
CA TYR A 133 9.19 -6.45 11.20
C TYR A 133 9.71 -5.73 12.45
N ASN A 134 10.96 -5.30 12.40
CA ASN A 134 11.62 -4.58 13.48
C ASN A 134 12.67 -3.59 12.96
N PRO A 135 12.26 -2.67 12.06
CA PRO A 135 13.19 -1.79 11.38
C PRO A 135 13.90 -0.84 12.35
N SER A 136 15.16 -0.54 12.05
CA SER A 136 16.01 0.29 12.92
C SER A 136 15.53 1.73 12.99
N TYR A 137 14.84 2.24 11.96
CA TYR A 137 14.36 3.62 11.92
C TYR A 137 13.20 3.90 12.90
N LEU A 138 12.49 2.88 13.36
CA LEU A 138 11.46 3.06 14.40
C LEU A 138 12.06 3.17 15.81
N LYS A 139 13.32 2.75 15.99
CA LYS A 139 13.95 2.70 17.32
C LYS A 139 14.36 4.09 17.83
N GLY A 140 14.19 4.29 19.13
CA GLY A 140 14.57 5.54 19.79
C GLY A 140 13.52 6.64 19.73
N ASN A 141 12.40 6.41 19.07
CA ASN A 141 11.21 7.24 19.13
C ASN A 141 10.05 6.39 19.71
N LYS A 142 9.59 6.73 20.90
CA LYS A 142 8.58 5.94 21.62
C LYS A 142 7.26 5.81 20.82
N ASP A 143 6.80 6.90 20.19
CA ASP A 143 5.55 6.89 19.44
C ASP A 143 5.66 6.00 18.19
N TRP A 144 6.81 5.99 17.54
CA TRP A 144 7.07 5.10 16.40
C TRP A 144 7.20 3.63 16.82
N GLU A 145 7.87 3.35 17.93
CA GLU A 145 7.95 2.00 18.49
C GLU A 145 6.56 1.46 18.88
N GLU A 146 5.71 2.30 19.48
CA GLU A 146 4.34 1.95 19.85
C GLU A 146 3.42 1.76 18.63
N SER A 147 3.67 2.48 17.52
CA SER A 147 2.93 2.33 16.25
C SER A 147 3.29 1.07 15.47
N ARG A 148 4.33 0.35 15.86
CA ARG A 148 4.72 -0.90 15.20
C ARG A 148 3.63 -1.96 15.36
N SER A 149 3.07 -2.40 14.23
CA SER A 149 2.07 -3.47 14.17
C SER A 149 2.69 -4.82 14.56
N ASP A 150 1.97 -5.57 15.37
CA ASP A 150 2.30 -6.97 15.65
C ASP A 150 1.83 -7.83 14.47
N VAL A 151 2.77 -8.27 13.65
CA VAL A 151 2.46 -8.97 12.39
C VAL A 151 1.78 -10.32 12.64
N GLU A 152 2.17 -11.04 13.69
CA GLU A 152 1.56 -12.33 14.04
C GLU A 152 0.09 -12.14 14.42
N GLU A 153 -0.20 -11.14 15.23
CA GLU A 153 -1.56 -10.80 15.62
C GLU A 153 -2.39 -10.30 14.43
N VAL A 154 -1.84 -9.40 13.58
CA VAL A 154 -2.53 -8.96 12.37
C VAL A 154 -2.85 -10.13 11.45
N CYS A 155 -1.89 -11.04 11.20
CA CYS A 155 -2.13 -12.23 10.39
C CYS A 155 -3.21 -13.12 11.02
N ARG A 156 -3.16 -13.35 12.32
CA ARG A 156 -4.11 -14.18 13.05
C ARG A 156 -5.55 -13.66 12.94
N VAL A 157 -5.76 -12.36 13.20
CA VAL A 157 -7.13 -11.78 13.21
C VAL A 157 -7.70 -11.62 11.79
N ASN A 158 -6.87 -11.61 10.76
CA ASN A 158 -7.27 -11.55 9.36
C ASN A 158 -7.23 -12.92 8.65
N ASN A 159 -6.98 -14.01 9.40
CA ASN A 159 -6.90 -15.38 8.87
C ASN A 159 -5.88 -15.56 7.74
N ILE A 160 -4.70 -14.94 7.90
CA ILE A 160 -3.60 -15.01 6.96
C ILE A 160 -2.57 -16.00 7.48
N HIS A 161 -2.23 -17.00 6.65
CA HIS A 161 -1.23 -18.02 6.97
C HIS A 161 0.05 -17.78 6.20
N ALA A 162 1.16 -17.59 6.89
CA ALA A 162 2.45 -17.30 6.29
C ALA A 162 3.56 -18.16 6.92
N GLN A 163 4.59 -18.45 6.13
CA GLN A 163 5.83 -19.01 6.62
C GLN A 163 6.64 -17.92 7.28
N SER A 164 6.99 -18.08 8.55
CA SER A 164 7.81 -17.11 9.28
C SER A 164 9.29 -17.19 8.88
N SER A 165 9.96 -16.03 8.90
CA SER A 165 11.41 -15.86 8.74
C SER A 165 11.95 -14.93 9.81
N ASP A 166 13.19 -15.17 10.26
CA ASP A 166 13.91 -14.34 11.23
C ASP A 166 14.62 -13.14 10.58
N ILE A 167 14.65 -13.07 9.24
CA ILE A 167 15.21 -11.94 8.49
C ILE A 167 14.38 -10.70 8.79
N ASN A 168 15.04 -9.64 9.27
CA ASN A 168 14.42 -8.33 9.48
C ASN A 168 14.29 -7.60 8.15
N LEU A 169 13.06 -7.48 7.62
CA LEU A 169 12.80 -6.97 6.27
C LEU A 169 11.40 -6.38 6.15
N ASP A 170 11.35 -5.16 5.66
CA ASP A 170 10.10 -4.46 5.35
C ASP A 170 9.63 -4.82 3.93
N GLY A 171 8.32 -5.07 3.77
CA GLY A 171 7.76 -5.44 2.47
C GLY A 171 7.87 -4.36 1.40
N GLY A 172 7.97 -3.07 1.77
CA GLY A 172 8.27 -1.97 0.84
C GLY A 172 9.66 -2.05 0.21
N ASN A 173 10.56 -2.76 0.89
CA ASN A 173 11.90 -3.04 0.35
C ASN A 173 11.95 -4.29 -0.55
N VAL A 174 10.82 -4.90 -0.91
CA VAL A 174 10.78 -6.11 -1.76
C VAL A 174 9.92 -5.87 -3.00
N LEU A 175 10.54 -5.90 -4.16
CA LEU A 175 9.86 -5.80 -5.46
C LEU A 175 10.09 -7.07 -6.25
N ILE A 176 9.05 -7.86 -6.50
CA ILE A 176 9.13 -9.15 -7.22
C ILE A 176 8.52 -9.03 -8.60
N CYS A 177 9.21 -9.58 -9.61
CA CYS A 177 8.71 -9.70 -10.97
C CYS A 177 9.43 -10.80 -11.76
N GLU A 178 8.66 -11.77 -12.25
CA GLU A 178 9.11 -12.81 -13.18
C GLU A 178 10.43 -13.49 -12.76
N GLY A 179 10.48 -13.97 -11.50
CA GLY A 179 11.62 -14.67 -10.92
C GLY A 179 12.80 -13.77 -10.52
N ARG A 180 12.61 -12.46 -10.44
CA ARG A 180 13.58 -11.47 -9.93
C ARG A 180 12.99 -10.69 -8.77
N ALA A 181 13.82 -10.37 -7.79
CA ALA A 181 13.48 -9.48 -6.71
C ALA A 181 14.51 -8.36 -6.56
N ILE A 182 14.06 -7.11 -6.51
CA ILE A 182 14.91 -5.95 -6.18
C ILE A 182 14.70 -5.60 -4.71
N LEU A 183 15.80 -5.46 -3.97
CA LEU A 183 15.86 -4.95 -2.63
C LEU A 183 16.94 -3.86 -2.53
N SER A 184 16.79 -2.92 -1.61
CA SER A 184 17.87 -2.01 -1.28
C SER A 184 18.89 -2.66 -0.35
N ASP A 185 20.10 -2.14 -0.33
CA ASP A 185 21.18 -2.61 0.53
C ASP A 185 20.97 -2.31 2.03
N ARG A 186 19.86 -1.66 2.37
CA ARG A 186 19.34 -1.51 3.73
C ARG A 186 19.23 -2.85 4.46
N ILE A 187 18.85 -3.90 3.72
CA ILE A 187 18.69 -5.27 4.24
C ILE A 187 19.92 -5.75 5.01
N PHE A 188 21.13 -5.33 4.64
CA PHE A 188 22.36 -5.76 5.31
C PHE A 188 22.57 -5.11 6.67
N SER A 189 22.24 -3.82 6.81
CA SER A 189 22.31 -3.11 8.09
C SER A 189 21.22 -3.54 9.06
N GLU A 190 20.08 -3.99 8.56
CA GLU A 190 19.00 -4.53 9.38
C GLU A 190 19.28 -5.97 9.87
N ASN A 191 20.26 -6.69 9.27
CA ASN A 191 20.63 -8.06 9.61
C ASN A 191 22.15 -8.20 9.80
N PRO A 192 22.73 -7.52 10.79
CA PRO A 192 24.20 -7.47 10.97
C PRO A 192 24.80 -8.83 11.36
N ASP A 193 23.99 -9.76 11.86
CA ASP A 193 24.43 -11.09 12.30
C ASP A 193 24.59 -12.09 11.15
N LYS A 194 24.17 -11.71 9.92
CA LYS A 194 24.28 -12.53 8.71
C LYS A 194 25.31 -11.91 7.75
N THR A 195 26.10 -12.73 7.07
CA THR A 195 26.91 -12.25 5.97
C THR A 195 26.04 -11.89 4.76
N ARG A 196 26.56 -11.03 3.88
CA ARG A 196 25.83 -10.61 2.66
C ARG A 196 25.45 -11.81 1.78
N ASN A 197 26.33 -12.77 1.63
CA ASN A 197 26.08 -13.94 0.78
C ASN A 197 25.02 -14.86 1.39
N GLU A 198 25.13 -15.17 2.68
CA GLU A 198 24.13 -15.97 3.40
C GLU A 198 22.74 -15.33 3.28
N LEU A 199 22.64 -14.03 3.49
CA LEU A 199 21.36 -13.29 3.42
C LEU A 199 20.77 -13.31 2.00
N ILE A 200 21.60 -13.09 0.96
CA ILE A 200 21.14 -13.15 -0.44
C ILE A 200 20.67 -14.56 -0.81
N ASP A 201 21.41 -15.60 -0.41
CA ASP A 201 21.08 -16.99 -0.69
C ASP A 201 19.79 -17.41 0.02
N GLU A 202 19.60 -17.00 1.27
CA GLU A 202 18.39 -17.28 2.05
C GLU A 202 17.18 -16.56 1.46
N LEU A 203 17.30 -15.25 1.14
CA LEU A 203 16.25 -14.48 0.47
C LEU A 203 15.90 -15.08 -0.89
N GLY A 204 16.89 -15.50 -1.67
CA GLY A 204 16.66 -16.15 -2.96
C GLY A 204 15.82 -17.41 -2.86
N LYS A 205 16.04 -18.23 -1.81
CA LYS A 205 15.25 -19.44 -1.53
C LYS A 205 13.84 -19.11 -1.05
N LEU A 206 13.70 -18.15 -0.11
CA LEU A 206 12.42 -17.77 0.47
C LEU A 206 11.51 -17.11 -0.57
N LEU A 207 12.06 -16.16 -1.36
CA LEU A 207 11.31 -15.41 -2.37
C LEU A 207 11.22 -16.13 -3.72
N GLU A 208 11.95 -17.24 -3.90
CA GLU A 208 12.01 -18.00 -5.15
C GLU A 208 12.50 -17.14 -6.35
N CYS A 209 13.44 -16.21 -6.09
CA CYS A 209 13.88 -15.19 -7.03
C CYS A 209 15.39 -15.02 -7.10
N GLU A 210 15.89 -14.55 -8.25
CA GLU A 210 17.21 -13.92 -8.35
C GLU A 210 17.19 -12.59 -7.59
N ILE A 211 18.07 -12.42 -6.59
CA ILE A 211 18.11 -11.21 -5.77
C ILE A 211 19.01 -10.15 -6.40
N ILE A 212 18.45 -8.98 -6.63
CA ILE A 212 19.14 -7.79 -7.15
C ILE A 212 19.20 -6.74 -6.04
N ILE A 213 20.40 -6.40 -5.60
CA ILE A 213 20.59 -5.38 -4.57
C ILE A 213 20.93 -4.05 -5.21
N ILE A 214 20.18 -3.01 -4.85
CA ILE A 214 20.41 -1.62 -5.24
C ILE A 214 20.83 -0.79 -4.02
N LYS A 215 21.55 0.31 -4.25
CA LYS A 215 21.85 1.25 -3.18
C LYS A 215 20.60 1.93 -2.66
N ALA A 216 20.43 1.96 -1.35
CA ALA A 216 19.43 2.78 -0.68
C ALA A 216 19.77 4.26 -0.80
N LEU A 217 18.77 5.10 -0.79
CA LEU A 217 18.94 6.53 -0.61
C LEU A 217 19.21 6.77 0.88
N TYR A 218 20.46 7.07 1.20
CA TYR A 218 20.89 7.40 2.56
C TYR A 218 20.91 8.91 2.74
N SER A 219 19.76 9.51 2.91
CA SER A 219 19.67 10.91 3.29
C SER A 219 18.88 11.03 4.58
N ALA A 220 19.48 11.60 5.59
CA ALA A 220 18.80 11.90 6.86
C ALA A 220 17.62 12.88 6.71
N CYS A 221 17.40 13.40 5.50
CA CYS A 221 16.43 14.44 5.19
C CYS A 221 15.45 14.08 4.07
N GLU A 222 15.61 12.92 3.37
CA GLU A 222 14.84 12.63 2.15
C GLU A 222 14.21 11.23 2.14
N ASP A 223 14.87 10.22 2.71
CA ASP A 223 14.31 8.87 2.88
C ASP A 223 15.03 8.16 4.03
N PHE A 224 14.36 8.07 5.17
CA PHE A 224 14.91 7.39 6.34
C PHE A 224 14.68 5.87 6.27
N THR A 225 13.74 5.40 5.43
CA THR A 225 13.44 3.98 5.26
C THR A 225 14.42 3.31 4.28
N GLY A 226 14.82 3.99 3.22
CA GLY A 226 15.66 3.46 2.16
C GLY A 226 15.03 2.30 1.40
N HIS A 227 13.69 2.26 1.30
CA HIS A 227 12.94 1.19 0.64
C HIS A 227 13.08 1.26 -0.88
N ALA A 228 13.11 0.10 -1.51
CA ALA A 228 13.26 -0.01 -2.97
C ALA A 228 12.05 0.56 -3.73
N ASP A 229 10.84 0.49 -3.17
CA ASP A 229 9.59 0.93 -3.80
C ASP A 229 9.43 2.44 -3.92
N GLY A 230 10.21 3.21 -3.16
CA GLY A 230 10.37 4.66 -3.31
C GLY A 230 11.38 5.06 -4.40
N MET A 231 12.14 4.11 -4.94
CA MET A 231 13.23 4.39 -5.88
C MET A 231 13.02 3.79 -7.27
N VAL A 232 12.49 2.56 -7.35
CA VAL A 232 12.31 1.83 -8.61
C VAL A 232 11.06 0.96 -8.59
N ARG A 233 10.56 0.57 -9.79
CA ARG A 233 9.49 -0.43 -9.97
C ARG A 233 9.74 -1.26 -11.22
N PHE A 234 9.43 -2.55 -11.16
CA PHE A 234 9.43 -3.38 -12.35
C PHE A 234 8.28 -3.04 -13.29
N VAL A 235 8.60 -2.91 -14.58
CA VAL A 235 7.65 -3.03 -15.67
C VAL A 235 7.49 -4.50 -16.04
N ASN A 236 8.62 -5.18 -16.24
CA ASN A 236 8.78 -6.62 -16.45
C ASN A 236 10.19 -7.01 -15.97
N LYS A 237 10.58 -8.30 -16.09
CA LYS A 237 11.88 -8.80 -15.58
C LYS A 237 13.12 -8.11 -16.16
N SER A 238 13.01 -7.43 -17.29
CA SER A 238 14.13 -6.78 -17.99
C SER A 238 14.00 -5.26 -18.07
N THR A 239 12.91 -4.68 -17.57
CA THR A 239 12.67 -3.24 -17.62
C THR A 239 12.19 -2.72 -16.26
N ILE A 240 12.82 -1.67 -15.77
CA ILE A 240 12.43 -0.98 -14.55
C ILE A 240 12.14 0.50 -14.84
N LEU A 241 11.12 1.04 -14.16
CA LEU A 241 10.93 2.47 -13.95
C LEU A 241 11.73 2.88 -12.72
N GLY A 242 12.26 4.08 -12.69
CA GLY A 242 12.88 4.62 -11.50
C GLY A 242 12.96 6.13 -11.53
N ASN A 243 13.26 6.71 -10.38
CA ASN A 243 13.47 8.14 -10.26
C ASN A 243 14.52 8.60 -11.26
N ARG A 244 14.34 9.79 -11.86
CA ARG A 244 15.21 10.32 -12.91
C ARG A 244 16.65 10.39 -12.43
N LEU A 245 17.54 9.61 -13.08
CA LEU A 245 18.92 9.45 -12.62
C LEU A 245 19.71 10.75 -12.59
N SER A 246 19.42 11.71 -13.50
CA SER A 246 20.10 13.01 -13.49
C SER A 246 19.83 13.84 -12.23
N ASP A 247 18.69 13.60 -11.59
CA ASP A 247 18.21 14.38 -10.45
C ASP A 247 18.62 13.72 -9.12
N ASP A 248 19.18 12.51 -9.18
CA ASP A 248 19.58 11.70 -8.04
C ASP A 248 21.05 11.96 -7.63
N TYR A 249 21.44 11.52 -6.44
CA TYR A 249 22.81 11.61 -5.97
C TYR A 249 23.77 10.79 -6.83
N LYS A 250 25.01 11.27 -7.00
CA LYS A 250 26.02 10.62 -7.83
C LYS A 250 26.25 9.15 -7.49
N TYR A 251 26.26 8.78 -6.20
CA TYR A 251 26.46 7.39 -5.79
C TYR A 251 25.28 6.48 -6.19
N ILE A 252 24.04 7.00 -6.20
CA ILE A 252 22.85 6.31 -6.69
C ILE A 252 22.96 6.12 -8.21
N GLN A 253 23.28 7.19 -8.94
CA GLN A 253 23.46 7.12 -10.39
C GLN A 253 24.48 6.05 -10.78
N ASP A 254 25.64 6.03 -10.10
CA ASP A 254 26.72 5.08 -10.39
C ASP A 254 26.32 3.64 -10.05
N ASP A 255 25.60 3.45 -8.95
CA ASP A 255 25.03 2.15 -8.59
C ASP A 255 24.02 1.67 -9.64
N ARG A 256 23.04 2.50 -10.01
CA ARG A 256 22.02 2.14 -11.01
C ARG A 256 22.64 1.76 -12.34
N ARG A 257 23.65 2.52 -12.83
CA ARG A 257 24.37 2.18 -14.07
C ARG A 257 25.07 0.82 -14.00
N LYS A 258 25.66 0.46 -12.83
CA LYS A 258 26.27 -0.86 -12.61
C LYS A 258 25.22 -1.98 -12.63
N ILE A 259 24.09 -1.78 -11.94
CA ILE A 259 23.00 -2.75 -11.86
C ILE A 259 22.36 -2.97 -13.22
N ILE A 260 22.05 -1.89 -13.95
CA ILE A 260 21.52 -1.93 -15.31
C ILE A 260 22.40 -2.77 -16.21
N LYS A 261 23.72 -2.55 -16.19
CA LYS A 261 24.69 -3.31 -16.99
C LYS A 261 24.78 -4.76 -16.53
N LYS A 262 24.89 -5.02 -15.22
CA LYS A 262 25.10 -6.37 -14.65
C LYS A 262 23.94 -7.30 -14.96
N TYR A 263 22.68 -6.80 -14.84
CA TYR A 263 21.48 -7.59 -14.98
C TYR A 263 20.76 -7.41 -16.33
N ASN A 264 21.40 -6.69 -17.26
CA ASN A 264 20.86 -6.37 -18.60
C ASN A 264 19.42 -5.77 -18.52
N LEU A 265 19.27 -4.73 -17.69
CA LEU A 265 18.01 -4.05 -17.48
C LEU A 265 17.90 -2.82 -18.39
N LYS A 266 16.69 -2.54 -18.86
CA LYS A 266 16.30 -1.24 -19.40
C LYS A 266 15.79 -0.37 -18.25
N TYR A 267 16.31 0.87 -18.15
CA TYR A 267 15.85 1.86 -17.18
C TYR A 267 15.01 2.93 -17.87
N ILE A 268 13.88 3.26 -17.29
CA ILE A 268 13.00 4.33 -17.76
C ILE A 268 12.94 5.37 -16.65
N ASP A 269 13.45 6.57 -16.94
CA ASP A 269 13.45 7.70 -16.00
C ASP A 269 12.02 8.24 -15.81
N VAL A 270 11.62 8.41 -14.55
CA VAL A 270 10.37 9.07 -14.14
C VAL A 270 10.75 10.35 -13.41
N PRO A 271 10.08 11.48 -13.65
CA PRO A 271 10.30 12.70 -12.88
C PRO A 271 10.28 12.42 -11.39
N PHE A 272 11.12 13.11 -10.67
CA PHE A 272 11.21 13.02 -9.22
C PHE A 272 11.57 14.40 -8.68
N PHE A 273 10.97 14.79 -7.57
CA PHE A 273 11.38 15.97 -6.84
C PHE A 273 11.18 15.77 -5.34
N SER A 274 11.99 16.44 -4.54
CA SER A 274 11.86 16.46 -3.09
C SER A 274 11.27 17.78 -2.64
N THR A 275 10.25 17.73 -1.79
CA THR A 275 9.73 18.92 -1.11
C THR A 275 10.58 19.16 0.14
N LYS A 276 11.50 20.11 0.07
CA LYS A 276 12.29 20.53 1.23
C LYS A 276 11.43 21.41 2.15
N ASP A 277 10.52 20.81 2.89
CA ASP A 277 9.83 21.48 3.99
C ASP A 277 10.48 21.06 5.31
N SER A 278 10.91 22.04 6.11
CA SER A 278 11.51 21.80 7.43
C SER A 278 10.55 21.12 8.42
N LYS A 279 9.24 21.16 8.15
CA LYS A 279 8.19 20.53 8.98
C LYS A 279 7.89 19.09 8.55
N HIS A 280 8.09 18.77 7.26
CA HIS A 280 7.77 17.46 6.67
C HIS A 280 9.01 16.88 5.99
N ARG A 281 10.04 16.57 6.78
CA ARG A 281 11.32 16.04 6.31
C ARG A 281 11.21 14.67 5.64
N ASP A 282 10.19 13.91 6.03
CA ASP A 282 9.97 12.53 5.59
C ASP A 282 8.96 12.44 4.43
N SER A 283 8.58 13.58 3.86
CA SER A 283 7.55 13.67 2.81
C SER A 283 7.93 12.86 1.57
N ALA A 284 7.00 12.00 1.13
CA ALA A 284 7.08 11.23 -0.12
C ALA A 284 6.47 11.98 -1.33
N ILE A 285 6.13 13.28 -1.18
CA ILE A 285 5.64 14.11 -2.28
C ILE A 285 6.72 14.18 -3.37
N GLY A 286 6.35 13.85 -4.61
CA GLY A 286 7.25 13.80 -5.75
C GLY A 286 7.72 12.41 -6.14
N ILE A 287 7.39 11.35 -5.37
CA ILE A 287 7.77 9.97 -5.66
C ILE A 287 6.66 9.28 -6.47
N TYR A 288 6.65 9.46 -7.79
CA TYR A 288 5.63 8.86 -8.68
C TYR A 288 5.73 7.35 -8.81
N VAL A 289 6.91 6.75 -8.59
CA VAL A 289 7.12 5.30 -8.72
C VAL A 289 6.44 4.49 -7.61
N ASN A 290 6.03 5.10 -6.52
CA ASN A 290 5.30 4.44 -5.42
C ASN A 290 3.78 4.34 -5.71
N TYR A 291 3.42 3.94 -6.94
CA TYR A 291 2.05 3.72 -7.40
C TYR A 291 1.47 2.39 -6.92
N LEU A 292 0.14 2.28 -6.85
CA LEU A 292 -0.56 1.01 -6.71
C LEU A 292 -0.71 0.34 -8.08
N LYS A 293 -0.34 -0.95 -8.17
CA LYS A 293 -0.57 -1.80 -9.35
C LYS A 293 -1.38 -3.02 -8.93
N VAL A 294 -2.56 -3.19 -9.54
CA VAL A 294 -3.48 -4.30 -9.25
C VAL A 294 -4.26 -4.69 -10.51
N ASN A 295 -4.34 -5.97 -10.82
CA ASN A 295 -5.02 -6.47 -12.02
C ASN A 295 -4.62 -5.70 -13.29
N ASN A 296 -5.58 -5.06 -13.96
CA ASN A 296 -5.37 -4.20 -15.14
C ASN A 296 -5.23 -2.72 -14.80
N LEU A 297 -5.18 -2.34 -13.53
CA LEU A 297 -5.19 -0.97 -13.05
C LEU A 297 -3.83 -0.57 -12.46
N ILE A 298 -3.41 0.66 -12.75
CA ILE A 298 -2.34 1.36 -12.04
C ILE A 298 -2.90 2.69 -11.55
N VAL A 299 -2.79 2.96 -10.25
CA VAL A 299 -3.18 4.24 -9.66
C VAL A 299 -1.92 5.02 -9.33
N VAL A 300 -1.71 6.13 -10.01
CA VAL A 300 -0.51 6.97 -9.89
C VAL A 300 -0.80 8.15 -8.96
N PRO A 301 0.04 8.39 -7.94
CA PRO A 301 -0.09 9.60 -7.13
C PRO A 301 0.24 10.83 -7.97
N VAL A 302 -0.52 11.93 -7.77
CA VAL A 302 -0.28 13.24 -8.37
C VAL A 302 -0.29 14.31 -7.29
N PHE A 303 0.50 15.36 -7.47
CA PHE A 303 0.83 16.32 -6.42
C PHE A 303 0.39 17.75 -6.74
N GLY A 304 -0.27 17.97 -7.89
CA GLY A 304 -0.63 19.32 -8.39
C GLY A 304 0.57 20.09 -8.95
N ARG A 305 1.51 19.37 -9.59
CA ARG A 305 2.77 19.90 -10.13
C ARG A 305 2.85 19.72 -11.64
N GLU A 306 3.74 20.47 -12.26
CA GLU A 306 3.98 20.38 -13.71
C GLU A 306 4.49 19.00 -14.12
N GLU A 307 5.26 18.35 -13.23
CA GLU A 307 5.82 17.01 -13.43
C GLU A 307 4.76 15.89 -13.45
N ASP A 308 3.57 16.12 -12.90
CA ASP A 308 2.49 15.10 -12.83
C ASP A 308 2.17 14.55 -14.22
N LYS A 309 2.00 15.44 -15.19
CA LYS A 309 1.66 15.04 -16.55
C LYS A 309 2.76 14.18 -17.20
N GLU A 310 4.02 14.59 -17.06
CA GLU A 310 5.16 13.85 -17.60
C GLU A 310 5.26 12.46 -16.96
N ALA A 311 5.13 12.35 -15.63
CA ALA A 311 5.18 11.10 -14.90
C ALA A 311 4.08 10.12 -15.35
N VAL A 312 2.85 10.60 -15.46
CA VAL A 312 1.69 9.81 -15.92
C VAL A 312 1.88 9.34 -17.36
N ASP A 313 2.32 10.22 -18.27
CA ASP A 313 2.57 9.88 -19.68
C ASP A 313 3.68 8.81 -19.83
N ILE A 314 4.73 8.86 -19.00
CA ILE A 314 5.80 7.86 -18.99
C ILE A 314 5.28 6.51 -18.48
N ILE A 315 4.54 6.52 -17.39
CA ILE A 315 3.98 5.29 -16.80
C ILE A 315 2.98 4.66 -17.77
N GLN A 316 2.11 5.44 -18.43
CA GLN A 316 1.19 4.94 -19.46
C GLN A 316 1.94 4.29 -20.62
N LYS A 317 3.05 4.88 -21.09
CA LYS A 317 3.88 4.31 -22.16
C LYS A 317 4.59 3.03 -21.73
N ALA A 318 4.97 2.94 -20.45
CA ALA A 318 5.61 1.73 -19.92
C ALA A 318 4.61 0.57 -19.76
N PHE A 319 3.33 0.87 -19.56
CA PHE A 319 2.24 -0.09 -19.37
C PHE A 319 1.09 0.18 -20.35
N PRO A 320 1.30 -0.03 -21.68
CA PRO A 320 0.31 0.34 -22.69
C PRO A 320 -1.02 -0.43 -22.57
N ASP A 321 -0.98 -1.63 -22.00
CA ASP A 321 -2.15 -2.51 -21.84
C ASP A 321 -2.87 -2.31 -20.47
N LYS A 322 -2.42 -1.35 -19.64
CA LYS A 322 -3.02 -1.06 -18.34
C LYS A 322 -3.84 0.22 -18.37
N VAL A 323 -4.85 0.26 -17.55
CA VAL A 323 -5.59 1.49 -17.27
C VAL A 323 -4.82 2.29 -16.23
N ILE A 324 -4.56 3.56 -16.52
CA ILE A 324 -3.92 4.48 -15.58
C ILE A 324 -4.99 5.41 -15.01
N GLU A 325 -5.13 5.41 -13.71
CA GLU A 325 -5.87 6.40 -12.93
C GLU A 325 -4.91 7.26 -12.13
N THR A 326 -5.30 8.47 -11.81
CA THR A 326 -4.53 9.38 -10.98
C THR A 326 -5.26 9.70 -9.69
N ILE A 327 -4.52 9.95 -8.62
CA ILE A 327 -5.09 10.30 -7.33
C ILE A 327 -4.25 11.38 -6.64
N ASN A 328 -4.90 12.40 -6.11
CA ASN A 328 -4.27 13.28 -5.13
C ASN A 328 -4.21 12.52 -3.79
N TYR A 329 -2.99 12.29 -3.29
CA TYR A 329 -2.71 11.55 -2.07
C TYR A 329 -1.82 12.33 -1.11
N ASN A 330 -1.80 13.67 -1.25
CA ASN A 330 -0.88 14.57 -0.58
C ASN A 330 -0.94 14.48 0.95
N GLU A 331 -2.14 14.34 1.53
CA GLU A 331 -2.32 14.25 2.97
C GLU A 331 -1.70 12.99 3.60
N VAL A 332 -1.49 11.94 2.80
CA VAL A 332 -0.75 10.74 3.22
C VAL A 332 0.73 10.87 2.85
N ALA A 333 1.01 11.42 1.69
CA ALA A 333 2.38 11.57 1.18
C ALA A 333 3.29 12.39 2.12
N ILE A 334 2.76 13.40 2.79
CA ILE A 334 3.52 14.22 3.76
C ILE A 334 4.00 13.42 4.98
N GLU A 335 3.40 12.27 5.26
CA GLU A 335 3.76 11.38 6.36
C GLU A 335 4.86 10.36 5.98
N GLY A 336 5.37 10.37 4.76
CA GLY A 336 6.53 9.58 4.35
C GLY A 336 6.24 8.38 3.45
N GLY A 337 5.02 8.19 2.99
CA GLY A 337 4.67 7.08 2.09
C GLY A 337 3.50 7.37 1.18
N LEU A 338 3.29 6.51 0.19
CA LEU A 338 2.26 6.67 -0.83
C LEU A 338 1.43 5.39 -1.01
N LEU A 339 0.88 5.20 -2.20
CA LEU A 339 -0.09 4.15 -2.51
C LEU A 339 0.46 2.74 -2.29
N ASN A 340 1.71 2.46 -2.71
CA ASN A 340 2.29 1.14 -2.48
C ASN A 340 2.51 0.86 -0.99
N CYS A 341 2.92 1.88 -0.22
CA CYS A 341 3.18 1.74 1.23
C CYS A 341 1.89 1.47 2.02
N THR A 342 0.76 2.08 1.61
CA THR A 342 -0.53 1.96 2.30
C THR A 342 -1.41 0.82 1.80
N THR A 343 -0.93 0.02 0.82
CA THR A 343 -1.68 -1.09 0.24
C THR A 343 -0.89 -2.38 0.23
N TRP A 344 -1.57 -3.48 0.52
CA TRP A 344 -1.05 -4.84 0.39
C TRP A 344 -1.89 -5.59 -0.64
N VAL A 345 -1.29 -5.94 -1.78
CA VAL A 345 -1.97 -6.59 -2.91
C VAL A 345 -1.71 -8.08 -2.87
N VAL A 346 -2.78 -8.87 -2.89
CA VAL A 346 -2.77 -10.33 -2.81
C VAL A 346 -3.49 -10.94 -4.01
N ARG A 347 -2.93 -12.04 -4.55
CA ARG A 347 -3.53 -12.85 -5.63
C ARG A 347 -4.35 -13.99 -5.08
#